data_2d4f8833279982dec80b4ddd8267db2b
#
_entry.id   2d4f8833279982dec80b4ddd8267db2b
#
_cell.length_a   1.000
_cell.length_b   1.000
_cell.length_c   1.000
_cell.angle_alpha   90.00
_cell.angle_beta   90.00
_cell.angle_gamma   90.00
#
_symmetry.space_group_name_H-M   'P 1'
#
loop_
_entity.id
_entity.type
_entity.pdbx_description
1 polymer ?
#
loop_
_entity_poly.entity_id
_entity_poly.type
_entity_poly.pdbx_seq_one_letter_code
_entity_poly.pdbx_strand_id
1 'polypeptide(L)'
;MLYFSKLRIFFIFLISLLFILFASSNIFKFSNELLNKKINLGLDLQGGSYLLLEIDNTPVIEQKLQNLTITIRNYFKEKKIKIKNIKLNDQKLSFTADEQYKEIILDEFTDEESNINPYYQRFKTHQLDIVESGNSFTLSYSKQGIIELKTSSQDQALEIVRRRIDEIGTNEPNILKRGNDRILVELPGLDDPMRIKSLLGKTANLTFRFVTNNTEDSFGAEKLKYEDSTEESMVSKRIILSGDNLLDAQPRMNNETNETVVSFTLDRVGAKRFGKATSTGIGKQLAIVLDGKIISAPVIRDTIASGSGQISGGFTFQSATDLALLLRSGALPAPLKIIEERTVGPDLGQDSINAGMIALIIGFFLVILFIFIKYKIFGLITNIALIINLFLLVGVLTIFEATLTLPGIAGIILTVGMAVDANVLIFERIKEELRNAKHNLIAFD
;
A
#
# COMPACT_ATOMS: atom_id res chain seq x y z
N MET A 1 42.74 -25.49 -27.61
CA MET A 1 42.92 -24.10 -27.09
C MET A 1 41.67 -23.28 -27.33
N LEU A 2 40.98 -22.88 -26.31
CA LEU A 2 39.87 -21.93 -26.39
C LEU A 2 40.40 -20.55 -26.80
N TYR A 3 40.31 -20.22 -28.09
CA TYR A 3 40.67 -18.88 -28.57
C TYR A 3 39.61 -17.87 -28.19
N PHE A 4 39.87 -17.07 -27.16
CA PHE A 4 39.08 -15.90 -26.87
C PHE A 4 39.41 -14.79 -27.88
N SER A 5 38.44 -14.39 -28.72
CA SER A 5 38.61 -13.25 -29.60
C SER A 5 38.86 -11.98 -28.78
N LYS A 6 39.73 -11.07 -29.24
CA LYS A 6 40.00 -9.79 -28.57
C LYS A 6 38.75 -9.00 -28.23
N LEU A 7 37.72 -9.13 -29.08
CA LEU A 7 36.44 -8.50 -28.92
C LEU A 7 35.65 -9.09 -27.71
N ARG A 8 35.70 -10.40 -27.49
CA ARG A 8 35.08 -11.03 -26.30
C ARG A 8 35.78 -10.61 -25.00
N ILE A 9 37.10 -10.53 -25.01
CA ILE A 9 37.88 -10.07 -23.85
C ILE A 9 37.51 -8.62 -23.52
N PHE A 10 37.42 -7.77 -24.55
CA PHE A 10 37.02 -6.36 -24.38
C PHE A 10 35.62 -6.23 -23.77
N PHE A 11 34.61 -6.98 -24.23
CA PHE A 11 33.27 -6.94 -23.66
C PHE A 11 33.22 -7.45 -22.21
N ILE A 12 33.92 -8.51 -21.88
CA ILE A 12 34.01 -9.03 -20.51
C ILE A 12 34.63 -7.98 -19.61
N PHE A 13 35.70 -7.35 -20.01
CA PHE A 13 36.34 -6.27 -19.24
C PHE A 13 35.45 -5.06 -19.05
N LEU A 14 34.75 -4.63 -20.13
CA LEU A 14 33.83 -3.50 -20.11
C LEU A 14 32.68 -3.76 -19.16
N ILE A 15 32.07 -4.94 -19.22
CA ILE A 15 30.95 -5.33 -18.32
C ILE A 15 31.42 -5.40 -16.88
N SER A 16 32.57 -6.03 -16.62
CA SER A 16 33.14 -6.10 -15.27
C SER A 16 33.42 -4.72 -14.69
N LEU A 17 33.98 -3.81 -15.50
CA LEU A 17 34.26 -2.44 -15.09
C LEU A 17 32.97 -1.67 -14.75
N LEU A 18 31.91 -1.86 -15.57
CA LEU A 18 30.61 -1.25 -15.32
C LEU A 18 30.03 -1.68 -13.98
N PHE A 19 30.03 -2.99 -13.68
CA PHE A 19 29.51 -3.49 -12.40
C PHE A 19 30.37 -3.07 -11.20
N ILE A 20 31.69 -3.01 -11.36
CA ILE A 20 32.61 -2.47 -10.32
C ILE A 20 32.26 -1.01 -10.03
N LEU A 21 31.95 -0.23 -11.05
CA LEU A 21 31.58 1.17 -10.92
C LEU A 21 30.24 1.32 -10.15
N PHE A 22 29.24 0.52 -10.45
CA PHE A 22 28.00 0.49 -9.68
C PHE A 22 28.19 -0.02 -8.26
N ALA A 23 29.01 -1.05 -8.04
CA ALA A 23 29.31 -1.53 -6.70
C ALA A 23 29.98 -0.46 -5.85
N SER A 24 30.86 0.36 -6.44
CA SER A 24 31.57 1.42 -5.76
C SER A 24 30.67 2.58 -5.29
N SER A 25 29.47 2.74 -5.86
CA SER A 25 28.51 3.77 -5.43
C SER A 25 28.00 3.58 -3.99
N ASN A 26 28.08 2.35 -3.47
CA ASN A 26 27.76 2.07 -2.07
C ASN A 26 28.77 2.69 -1.08
N ILE A 27 30.01 2.96 -1.57
CA ILE A 27 31.10 3.54 -0.76
C ILE A 27 31.31 5.02 -1.09
N PHE A 28 31.28 5.35 -2.38
CA PHE A 28 31.55 6.70 -2.88
C PHE A 28 30.27 7.37 -3.37
N LYS A 29 30.08 8.66 -3.05
CA LYS A 29 28.97 9.47 -3.63
C LYS A 29 29.41 10.01 -5.00
N PHE A 30 28.67 9.65 -6.04
CA PHE A 30 28.86 10.22 -7.39
C PHE A 30 27.92 11.40 -7.59
N SER A 31 28.34 12.38 -8.36
CA SER A 31 27.51 13.55 -8.71
C SER A 31 26.41 13.25 -9.74
N ASN A 32 26.45 12.08 -10.37
CA ASN A 32 25.45 11.67 -11.35
C ASN A 32 24.41 10.75 -10.68
N GLU A 33 23.13 11.11 -10.78
CA GLU A 33 22.00 10.42 -10.15
C GLU A 33 21.87 8.94 -10.56
N LEU A 34 22.17 8.64 -11.83
CA LEU A 34 22.17 7.25 -12.35
C LEU A 34 23.23 6.35 -11.71
N LEU A 35 24.35 6.94 -11.29
CA LEU A 35 25.46 6.22 -10.65
C LEU A 35 25.40 6.26 -9.12
N ASN A 36 24.41 6.93 -8.54
CA ASN A 36 24.29 7.09 -7.09
C ASN A 36 23.29 6.10 -6.46
N LYS A 37 22.95 5.02 -7.19
CA LYS A 37 22.14 3.92 -6.70
C LYS A 37 22.86 3.19 -5.57
N LYS A 38 22.11 2.73 -4.55
CA LYS A 38 22.63 2.02 -3.39
C LYS A 38 21.83 0.75 -3.13
N ILE A 39 22.42 -0.15 -2.38
CA ILE A 39 21.73 -1.31 -1.84
C ILE A 39 20.93 -0.82 -0.63
N ASN A 40 19.64 -1.15 -0.59
CA ASN A 40 18.76 -0.84 0.54
C ASN A 40 18.97 -1.87 1.64
N LEU A 41 18.99 -1.42 2.90
CA LEU A 41 19.08 -2.34 4.02
C LEU A 41 17.68 -2.72 4.49
N GLY A 42 17.42 -4.00 4.66
CA GLY A 42 16.12 -4.51 5.11
C GLY A 42 15.88 -4.24 6.60
N LEU A 43 14.65 -4.53 7.02
CA LEU A 43 14.17 -4.36 8.39
C LEU A 43 15.08 -5.03 9.43
N ASP A 44 15.58 -6.22 9.11
CA ASP A 44 16.47 -7.00 9.99
C ASP A 44 17.81 -6.31 10.29
N LEU A 45 18.23 -5.39 9.42
CA LEU A 45 19.50 -4.69 9.49
C LEU A 45 19.35 -3.25 10.01
N GLN A 46 18.35 -2.50 9.57
CA GLN A 46 18.14 -1.11 10.01
C GLN A 46 17.25 -1.00 11.26
N GLY A 47 16.58 -2.07 11.65
CA GLY A 47 15.45 -1.99 12.56
C GLY A 47 14.23 -1.39 11.87
N GLY A 48 13.14 -1.22 12.60
CA GLY A 48 11.91 -0.66 12.09
C GLY A 48 10.69 -1.53 12.36
N SER A 49 9.61 -1.33 11.60
CA SER A 49 8.32 -1.99 11.83
C SER A 49 7.84 -2.77 10.61
N TYR A 50 7.41 -4.01 10.83
CA TYR A 50 6.69 -4.86 9.90
C TYR A 50 5.23 -4.94 10.34
N LEU A 51 4.31 -4.58 9.47
CA LEU A 51 2.88 -4.62 9.72
C LEU A 51 2.18 -5.41 8.61
N LEU A 52 1.40 -6.42 8.98
CA LEU A 52 0.46 -7.06 8.06
C LEU A 52 -0.94 -6.56 8.36
N LEU A 53 -1.50 -5.83 7.41
CA LEU A 53 -2.82 -5.20 7.50
C LEU A 53 -3.83 -6.04 6.75
N GLU A 54 -4.99 -6.32 7.35
CA GLU A 54 -6.14 -6.98 6.72
C GLU A 54 -7.25 -5.96 6.50
N ILE A 55 -7.84 -5.98 5.32
CA ILE A 55 -8.92 -5.08 4.92
C ILE A 55 -10.25 -5.71 5.32
N ASP A 56 -11.01 -5.06 6.21
CA ASP A 56 -12.37 -5.48 6.53
C ASP A 56 -13.34 -5.02 5.43
N ASN A 57 -13.56 -5.87 4.46
CA ASN A 57 -14.41 -5.55 3.32
C ASN A 57 -15.92 -5.59 3.63
N THR A 58 -16.34 -5.98 4.82
CA THR A 58 -17.76 -6.06 5.22
C THR A 58 -18.51 -4.75 5.00
N PRO A 59 -18.02 -3.59 5.50
CA PRO A 59 -18.71 -2.31 5.29
C PRO A 59 -18.78 -1.90 3.82
N VAL A 60 -17.77 -2.25 3.01
CA VAL A 60 -17.75 -1.93 1.58
C VAL A 60 -18.83 -2.72 0.84
N ILE A 61 -18.97 -4.00 1.14
CA ILE A 61 -20.02 -4.86 0.56
C ILE A 61 -21.40 -4.30 0.89
N GLU A 62 -21.63 -3.95 2.17
CA GLU A 62 -22.91 -3.39 2.61
C GLU A 62 -23.22 -2.06 1.94
N GLN A 63 -22.25 -1.15 1.87
CA GLN A 63 -22.43 0.14 1.19
C GLN A 63 -22.72 -0.02 -0.31
N LYS A 64 -22.02 -0.95 -0.98
CA LYS A 64 -22.27 -1.26 -2.40
C LYS A 64 -23.67 -1.82 -2.61
N LEU A 65 -24.16 -2.71 -1.73
CA LEU A 65 -25.52 -3.24 -1.79
C LEU A 65 -26.57 -2.19 -1.46
N GLN A 66 -26.30 -1.25 -0.55
CA GLN A 66 -27.17 -0.10 -0.31
C GLN A 66 -27.28 0.80 -1.56
N ASN A 67 -26.16 1.10 -2.21
CA ASN A 67 -26.15 1.85 -3.45
C ASN A 67 -26.88 1.12 -4.58
N LEU A 68 -26.69 -0.20 -4.66
CA LEU A 68 -27.40 -1.06 -5.61
C LEU A 68 -28.92 -1.00 -5.39
N THR A 69 -29.39 -0.89 -4.14
CA THR A 69 -30.82 -0.70 -3.83
C THR A 69 -31.40 0.53 -4.53
N ILE A 70 -30.67 1.64 -4.53
CA ILE A 70 -31.08 2.88 -5.18
C ILE A 70 -31.08 2.71 -6.71
N THR A 71 -30.01 2.10 -7.23
CA THR A 71 -29.85 1.84 -8.67
C THR A 71 -30.96 0.95 -9.20
N ILE A 72 -31.25 -0.16 -8.54
CA ILE A 72 -32.33 -1.10 -8.91
C ILE A 72 -33.69 -0.41 -8.86
N ARG A 73 -33.97 0.38 -7.81
CA ARG A 73 -35.23 1.12 -7.71
C ARG A 73 -35.43 2.10 -8.86
N ASN A 74 -34.40 2.84 -9.23
CA ASN A 74 -34.46 3.81 -10.33
C ASN A 74 -34.60 3.09 -11.67
N TYR A 75 -33.81 2.04 -11.90
CA TYR A 75 -33.82 1.25 -13.12
C TYR A 75 -35.20 0.65 -13.43
N PHE A 76 -35.80 -0.05 -12.45
CA PHE A 76 -37.10 -0.64 -12.63
C PHE A 76 -38.25 0.40 -12.70
N LYS A 77 -38.05 1.54 -12.03
CA LYS A 77 -39.00 2.68 -12.19
C LYS A 77 -39.01 3.21 -13.63
N GLU A 78 -37.86 3.35 -14.26
CA GLU A 78 -37.76 3.77 -15.68
C GLU A 78 -38.39 2.74 -16.59
N LYS A 79 -38.25 1.46 -16.36
CA LYS A 79 -38.89 0.36 -17.09
C LYS A 79 -40.36 0.13 -16.69
N LYS A 80 -40.95 0.98 -15.82
CA LYS A 80 -42.30 0.88 -15.29
C LYS A 80 -42.64 -0.43 -14.56
N ILE A 81 -41.63 -1.12 -14.07
CA ILE A 81 -41.75 -2.33 -13.25
C ILE A 81 -41.88 -1.94 -11.77
N LYS A 82 -42.96 -2.36 -11.13
CA LYS A 82 -43.18 -2.08 -9.69
C LYS A 82 -42.50 -3.12 -8.83
N ILE A 83 -41.49 -2.71 -8.09
CA ILE A 83 -40.86 -3.53 -7.07
C ILE A 83 -41.27 -3.06 -5.67
N LYS A 84 -41.41 -4.01 -4.73
CA LYS A 84 -41.88 -3.77 -3.35
C LYS A 84 -40.94 -4.44 -2.36
N ASN A 85 -41.03 -4.04 -1.10
CA ASN A 85 -40.35 -4.71 0.04
C ASN A 85 -38.83 -4.87 -0.14
N ILE A 86 -38.15 -3.83 -0.65
CA ILE A 86 -36.69 -3.89 -0.78
C ILE A 86 -36.06 -3.88 0.60
N LYS A 87 -35.34 -4.94 0.97
CA LYS A 87 -34.67 -5.11 2.24
C LYS A 87 -33.24 -5.59 2.02
N LEU A 88 -32.34 -5.07 2.83
CA LEU A 88 -30.94 -5.52 2.90
C LEU A 88 -30.72 -6.24 4.23
N ASN A 89 -30.43 -7.54 4.20
CA ASN A 89 -30.13 -8.36 5.37
C ASN A 89 -28.96 -9.29 5.03
N ASP A 90 -28.00 -9.42 5.94
CA ASP A 90 -26.87 -10.36 5.83
C ASP A 90 -26.17 -10.34 4.47
N GLN A 91 -25.83 -9.13 3.98
CA GLN A 91 -25.18 -8.93 2.67
C GLN A 91 -25.98 -9.48 1.49
N LYS A 92 -27.28 -9.60 1.64
CA LYS A 92 -28.23 -9.99 0.59
C LYS A 92 -29.30 -8.93 0.44
N LEU A 93 -29.56 -8.55 -0.81
CA LEU A 93 -30.61 -7.62 -1.16
C LEU A 93 -31.82 -8.41 -1.63
N SER A 94 -32.95 -8.30 -0.95
CA SER A 94 -34.20 -8.95 -1.32
C SER A 94 -35.25 -7.93 -1.73
N PHE A 95 -36.05 -8.26 -2.73
CA PHE A 95 -37.21 -7.47 -3.15
C PHE A 95 -38.31 -8.38 -3.72
N THR A 96 -39.54 -7.88 -3.82
CA THR A 96 -40.67 -8.59 -4.39
C THR A 96 -41.21 -7.85 -5.61
N ALA A 97 -41.67 -8.61 -6.61
CA ALA A 97 -42.32 -8.08 -7.79
C ALA A 97 -43.56 -8.92 -8.14
N ASP A 98 -44.46 -8.33 -8.94
CA ASP A 98 -45.65 -9.04 -9.41
C ASP A 98 -45.25 -10.09 -10.47
N GLU A 99 -45.93 -11.24 -10.50
CA GLU A 99 -45.58 -12.43 -11.30
C GLU A 99 -45.39 -12.12 -12.80
N GLN A 100 -46.13 -11.19 -13.34
CA GLN A 100 -46.04 -10.73 -14.74
C GLN A 100 -44.67 -10.15 -15.13
N TYR A 101 -43.86 -9.70 -14.16
CA TYR A 101 -42.54 -9.11 -14.41
C TYR A 101 -41.38 -10.08 -14.14
N LYS A 102 -41.67 -11.30 -13.75
CA LYS A 102 -40.69 -12.28 -13.31
C LYS A 102 -39.64 -12.61 -14.39
N GLU A 103 -40.11 -12.98 -15.60
CA GLU A 103 -39.20 -13.31 -16.71
C GLU A 103 -38.33 -12.10 -17.10
N ILE A 104 -38.93 -10.90 -17.13
CA ILE A 104 -38.22 -9.68 -17.46
C ILE A 104 -37.14 -9.36 -16.44
N ILE A 105 -37.43 -9.55 -15.14
CA ILE A 105 -36.43 -9.31 -14.07
C ILE A 105 -35.31 -10.33 -14.15
N LEU A 106 -35.59 -11.62 -14.37
CA LEU A 106 -34.56 -12.62 -14.52
C LEU A 106 -33.69 -12.35 -15.74
N ASP A 107 -34.27 -12.05 -16.87
CA ASP A 107 -33.55 -11.71 -18.11
C ASP A 107 -32.59 -10.53 -17.88
N GLU A 108 -33.04 -9.46 -17.24
CA GLU A 108 -32.22 -8.29 -16.92
C GLU A 108 -31.02 -8.59 -16.04
N PHE A 109 -31.07 -9.60 -15.19
CA PHE A 109 -29.94 -10.00 -14.34
C PHE A 109 -29.08 -11.12 -14.93
N THR A 110 -29.57 -11.85 -15.93
CA THR A 110 -28.86 -12.97 -16.57
C THR A 110 -28.34 -12.66 -17.96
N ASP A 111 -28.73 -11.51 -18.54
CA ASP A 111 -28.20 -11.03 -19.80
C ASP A 111 -26.74 -10.60 -19.65
N GLU A 112 -25.87 -11.06 -20.55
CA GLU A 112 -24.43 -10.69 -20.59
C GLU A 112 -24.21 -9.19 -20.86
N GLU A 113 -25.17 -8.51 -21.50
CA GLU A 113 -25.16 -7.06 -21.76
C GLU A 113 -25.89 -6.23 -20.69
N SER A 114 -26.25 -6.83 -19.57
CA SER A 114 -26.98 -6.17 -18.49
C SER A 114 -26.26 -4.94 -17.94
N ASN A 115 -26.95 -3.80 -17.87
CA ASN A 115 -26.45 -2.58 -17.26
C ASN A 115 -26.47 -2.61 -15.72
N ILE A 116 -27.26 -3.51 -15.10
CA ILE A 116 -27.41 -3.60 -13.64
C ILE A 116 -26.65 -4.75 -13.04
N ASN A 117 -26.25 -5.75 -13.85
CA ASN A 117 -25.48 -6.89 -13.41
C ASN A 117 -24.33 -7.20 -14.38
N PRO A 118 -23.19 -6.50 -14.27
CA PRO A 118 -22.06 -6.67 -15.18
C PRO A 118 -21.61 -8.11 -15.32
N TYR A 119 -21.33 -8.54 -16.56
CA TYR A 119 -20.84 -9.87 -16.86
C TYR A 119 -19.33 -9.89 -17.04
N TYR A 120 -18.65 -10.79 -16.34
CA TYR A 120 -17.20 -10.98 -16.42
C TYR A 120 -16.88 -12.02 -17.50
N GLN A 121 -16.60 -11.59 -18.71
CA GLN A 121 -16.29 -12.45 -19.88
C GLN A 121 -15.21 -13.51 -19.58
N ARG A 122 -14.15 -13.11 -18.88
CA ARG A 122 -13.03 -14.00 -18.52
C ARG A 122 -13.44 -15.16 -17.63
N PHE A 123 -14.41 -14.96 -16.74
CA PHE A 123 -14.84 -15.92 -15.73
C PHE A 123 -16.18 -16.55 -16.04
N LYS A 124 -16.84 -16.11 -17.11
CA LYS A 124 -18.18 -16.55 -17.54
C LYS A 124 -19.19 -16.51 -16.40
N THR A 125 -19.21 -15.42 -15.65
CA THR A 125 -20.11 -15.22 -14.52
C THR A 125 -20.50 -13.76 -14.38
N HIS A 126 -21.67 -13.50 -13.80
CA HIS A 126 -22.11 -12.15 -13.47
C HIS A 126 -21.52 -11.68 -12.13
N GLN A 127 -21.56 -10.37 -11.91
CA GLN A 127 -21.14 -9.74 -10.65
C GLN A 127 -22.05 -10.15 -9.49
N LEU A 128 -23.35 -10.29 -9.75
CA LEU A 128 -24.37 -10.67 -8.77
C LEU A 128 -25.01 -11.98 -9.14
N ASP A 129 -25.23 -12.83 -8.15
CA ASP A 129 -26.08 -14.00 -8.24
C ASP A 129 -27.51 -13.62 -7.88
N ILE A 130 -28.48 -14.05 -8.67
CA ILE A 130 -29.90 -13.89 -8.41
C ILE A 130 -30.52 -15.24 -8.05
N VAL A 131 -31.23 -15.26 -6.93
CA VAL A 131 -32.02 -16.43 -6.48
C VAL A 131 -33.47 -16.03 -6.40
N GLU A 132 -34.31 -16.78 -7.08
CA GLU A 132 -35.75 -16.60 -7.11
C GLU A 132 -36.42 -17.56 -6.12
N SER A 133 -37.43 -17.05 -5.43
CA SER A 133 -38.32 -17.83 -4.56
C SER A 133 -39.76 -17.28 -4.66
N GLY A 134 -40.57 -17.84 -5.56
CA GLY A 134 -41.89 -17.32 -5.86
C GLY A 134 -41.85 -15.91 -6.46
N ASN A 135 -42.45 -14.94 -5.78
CA ASN A 135 -42.45 -13.53 -6.16
C ASN A 135 -41.29 -12.72 -5.53
N SER A 136 -40.40 -13.38 -4.79
CA SER A 136 -39.25 -12.76 -4.12
C SER A 136 -37.96 -13.06 -4.87
N PHE A 137 -37.15 -12.03 -5.05
CA PHE A 137 -35.82 -12.09 -5.65
C PHE A 137 -34.77 -11.74 -4.60
N THR A 138 -33.73 -12.54 -4.53
CA THR A 138 -32.61 -12.29 -3.61
C THR A 138 -31.32 -12.16 -4.43
N LEU A 139 -30.67 -11.04 -4.28
CA LEU A 139 -29.38 -10.72 -4.93
C LEU A 139 -28.26 -10.83 -3.90
N SER A 140 -27.18 -11.44 -4.30
CA SER A 140 -25.92 -11.46 -3.55
C SER A 140 -24.74 -11.34 -4.50
N TYR A 141 -23.59 -10.86 -4.01
CA TYR A 141 -22.39 -10.89 -4.85
C TYR A 141 -22.00 -12.33 -5.16
N SER A 142 -21.68 -12.61 -6.43
CA SER A 142 -21.06 -13.85 -6.84
C SER A 142 -19.66 -14.01 -6.24
N LYS A 143 -19.12 -15.22 -6.24
CA LYS A 143 -17.73 -15.45 -5.78
C LYS A 143 -16.74 -14.53 -6.50
N GLN A 144 -16.90 -14.38 -7.81
CA GLN A 144 -16.03 -13.51 -8.61
C GLN A 144 -16.31 -12.02 -8.31
N GLY A 145 -17.57 -11.63 -8.12
CA GLY A 145 -17.95 -10.28 -7.72
C GLY A 145 -17.31 -9.87 -6.39
N ILE A 146 -17.24 -10.79 -5.41
CA ILE A 146 -16.54 -10.56 -4.14
C ILE A 146 -15.02 -10.40 -4.36
N ILE A 147 -14.41 -11.24 -5.19
CA ILE A 147 -12.97 -11.17 -5.48
C ILE A 147 -12.63 -9.82 -6.13
N GLU A 148 -13.38 -9.40 -7.13
CA GLU A 148 -13.18 -8.12 -7.81
C GLU A 148 -13.36 -6.92 -6.85
N LEU A 149 -14.38 -6.98 -5.99
CA LEU A 149 -14.62 -5.95 -4.99
C LEU A 149 -13.46 -5.87 -3.99
N LYS A 150 -13.01 -7.02 -3.48
CA LYS A 150 -11.85 -7.10 -2.57
C LYS A 150 -10.57 -6.58 -3.22
N THR A 151 -10.32 -6.98 -4.48
CA THR A 151 -9.14 -6.52 -5.23
C THR A 151 -9.17 -5.01 -5.44
N SER A 152 -10.32 -4.46 -5.83
CA SER A 152 -10.48 -3.01 -5.99
C SER A 152 -10.29 -2.25 -4.67
N SER A 153 -10.85 -2.76 -3.57
CA SER A 153 -10.64 -2.19 -2.22
C SER A 153 -9.18 -2.26 -1.81
N GLN A 154 -8.49 -3.36 -2.12
CA GLN A 154 -7.07 -3.54 -1.81
C GLN A 154 -6.20 -2.56 -2.62
N ASP A 155 -6.52 -2.33 -3.90
CA ASP A 155 -5.80 -1.37 -4.74
C ASP A 155 -5.92 0.06 -4.20
N GLN A 156 -7.14 0.46 -3.86
CA GLN A 156 -7.40 1.78 -3.27
C GLN A 156 -6.75 1.92 -1.89
N ALA A 157 -6.88 0.92 -1.03
CA ALA A 157 -6.26 0.94 0.29
C ALA A 157 -4.73 1.01 0.21
N LEU A 158 -4.10 0.25 -0.70
CA LEU A 158 -2.65 0.26 -0.91
C LEU A 158 -2.16 1.65 -1.31
N GLU A 159 -2.85 2.33 -2.23
CA GLU A 159 -2.50 3.69 -2.67
C GLU A 159 -2.62 4.70 -1.52
N ILE A 160 -3.68 4.60 -0.70
CA ILE A 160 -3.87 5.48 0.44
C ILE A 160 -2.84 5.22 1.54
N VAL A 161 -2.54 3.94 1.82
CA VAL A 161 -1.48 3.55 2.77
C VAL A 161 -0.13 4.11 2.31
N ARG A 162 0.19 4.00 1.01
CA ARG A 162 1.42 4.57 0.45
C ARG A 162 1.47 6.08 0.67
N ARG A 163 0.42 6.83 0.32
CA ARG A 163 0.35 8.28 0.53
C ARG A 163 0.52 8.66 2.00
N ARG A 164 -0.10 7.92 2.92
CA ARG A 164 0.06 8.18 4.37
C ARG A 164 1.49 8.00 4.83
N ILE A 165 2.16 6.98 4.34
CA ILE A 165 3.54 6.67 4.69
C ILE A 165 4.50 7.68 4.07
N ASP A 166 4.28 8.10 2.82
CA ASP A 166 5.06 9.11 2.13
C ASP A 166 4.95 10.48 2.84
N GLU A 167 3.75 10.85 3.30
CA GLU A 167 3.50 12.07 4.07
C GLU A 167 4.18 12.08 5.45
N ILE A 168 4.41 10.91 6.04
CA ILE A 168 5.15 10.78 7.30
C ILE A 168 6.66 10.97 7.05
N GLY A 169 7.13 10.77 5.82
CA GLY A 169 8.54 10.93 5.45
C GLY A 169 9.42 9.74 5.85
N THR A 170 8.88 8.51 5.81
CA THR A 170 9.67 7.29 6.03
C THR A 170 10.60 7.02 4.86
N ASN A 171 11.81 6.56 5.14
CA ASN A 171 12.78 6.21 4.11
C ASN A 171 12.42 4.85 3.50
N GLU A 172 12.20 4.82 2.18
CA GLU A 172 12.07 3.62 1.35
C GLU A 172 11.15 2.53 1.91
N PRO A 173 9.86 2.83 2.15
CA PRO A 173 8.90 1.87 2.65
C PRO A 173 8.64 0.77 1.60
N ASN A 174 8.57 -0.49 2.03
CA ASN A 174 8.15 -1.59 1.17
C ASN A 174 6.67 -1.90 1.43
N ILE A 175 5.82 -1.64 0.42
CA ILE A 175 4.37 -1.80 0.55
C ILE A 175 3.88 -2.74 -0.56
N LEU A 176 3.43 -3.92 -0.16
CA LEU A 176 3.08 -5.01 -1.08
C LEU A 176 1.69 -5.57 -0.79
N LYS A 177 1.01 -6.04 -1.83
CA LYS A 177 -0.21 -6.84 -1.68
C LYS A 177 0.11 -8.25 -1.19
N ARG A 178 -0.71 -8.79 -0.30
CA ARG A 178 -0.65 -10.17 0.18
C ARG A 178 -2.03 -10.82 0.07
N GLY A 179 -2.20 -11.77 -0.85
CA GLY A 179 -3.51 -12.32 -1.17
C GLY A 179 -4.45 -11.26 -1.73
N ASN A 180 -5.77 -11.38 -1.48
CA ASN A 180 -6.79 -10.51 -2.05
C ASN A 180 -7.32 -9.44 -1.08
N ASP A 181 -6.90 -9.45 0.19
CA ASP A 181 -7.43 -8.59 1.24
C ASP A 181 -6.40 -8.13 2.27
N ARG A 182 -5.09 -8.33 2.00
CA ARG A 182 -4.04 -7.93 2.93
C ARG A 182 -3.00 -7.05 2.26
N ILE A 183 -2.43 -6.16 3.05
CA ILE A 183 -1.33 -5.28 2.68
C ILE A 183 -0.19 -5.49 3.66
N LEU A 184 0.98 -5.81 3.13
CA LEU A 184 2.22 -5.86 3.87
C LEU A 184 2.87 -4.48 3.82
N VAL A 185 3.29 -3.98 4.98
CA VAL A 185 3.98 -2.71 5.14
C VAL A 185 5.25 -2.93 5.96
N GLU A 186 6.39 -2.66 5.36
CA GLU A 186 7.69 -2.68 6.03
C GLU A 186 8.27 -1.26 6.04
N LEU A 187 8.63 -0.79 7.21
CA LEU A 187 9.09 0.57 7.47
C LEU A 187 10.46 0.53 8.15
N PRO A 188 11.55 0.47 7.36
CA PRO A 188 12.90 0.46 7.90
C PRO A 188 13.24 1.79 8.61
N GLY A 189 14.01 1.72 9.70
CA GLY A 189 14.53 2.89 10.39
C GLY A 189 13.47 3.78 11.06
N LEU A 190 12.31 3.21 11.42
CA LEU A 190 11.22 3.95 12.00
C LEU A 190 11.36 4.11 13.51
N ASP A 191 11.30 5.35 14.01
CA ASP A 191 11.45 5.67 15.43
C ASP A 191 10.15 5.53 16.24
N ASP A 192 8.97 5.76 15.63
CA ASP A 192 7.66 5.72 16.30
C ASP A 192 6.64 4.81 15.61
N PRO A 193 6.68 3.49 15.88
CA PRO A 193 5.71 2.54 15.33
C PRO A 193 4.27 2.79 15.78
N MET A 194 4.07 3.32 17.00
CA MET A 194 2.73 3.52 17.58
C MET A 194 1.95 4.60 16.85
N ARG A 195 2.62 5.69 16.49
CA ARG A 195 2.02 6.77 15.70
C ARG A 195 1.56 6.28 14.34
N ILE A 196 2.41 5.51 13.65
CA ILE A 196 2.06 4.97 12.33
C ILE A 196 0.88 4.02 12.41
N LYS A 197 0.83 3.13 13.39
CA LYS A 197 -0.32 2.25 13.61
C LYS A 197 -1.61 3.03 13.79
N SER A 198 -1.56 4.10 14.59
CA SER A 198 -2.73 4.95 14.80
C SER A 198 -3.20 5.64 13.52
N LEU A 199 -2.27 6.06 12.66
CA LEU A 199 -2.57 6.71 11.37
C LEU A 199 -3.08 5.72 10.33
N LEU A 200 -2.50 4.51 10.26
CA LEU A 200 -2.94 3.48 9.32
C LEU A 200 -4.29 2.86 9.71
N GLY A 201 -4.61 2.79 11.01
CA GLY A 201 -5.87 2.22 11.49
C GLY A 201 -7.10 3.11 11.31
N LYS A 202 -6.92 4.44 11.14
CA LYS A 202 -8.04 5.39 10.94
C LYS A 202 -8.53 5.36 9.50
N THR A 203 -9.85 5.26 9.30
CA THR A 203 -10.43 5.31 7.95
C THR A 203 -10.36 6.70 7.35
N ALA A 204 -10.42 7.75 8.17
CA ALA A 204 -10.42 9.16 7.78
C ALA A 204 -11.60 9.53 6.86
N ASN A 205 -12.75 8.92 7.07
CA ASN A 205 -13.97 9.24 6.34
C ASN A 205 -14.56 10.54 6.83
N LEU A 206 -14.19 11.65 6.19
CA LEU A 206 -14.69 12.99 6.51
C LEU A 206 -15.98 13.28 5.75
N THR A 207 -17.00 13.73 6.46
CA THR A 207 -18.25 14.20 5.86
C THR A 207 -18.75 15.48 6.54
N PHE A 208 -19.33 16.36 5.73
CA PHE A 208 -20.00 17.58 6.21
C PHE A 208 -21.51 17.39 6.10
N ARG A 209 -22.24 17.61 7.22
CA ARG A 209 -23.67 17.35 7.33
C ARG A 209 -24.34 18.42 8.19
N PHE A 210 -25.58 18.78 7.90
CA PHE A 210 -26.32 19.69 8.76
C PHE A 210 -26.73 19.02 10.08
N VAL A 211 -26.61 19.77 11.19
CA VAL A 211 -27.23 19.41 12.46
C VAL A 211 -28.74 19.69 12.35
N THR A 212 -29.57 18.77 12.81
CA THR A 212 -31.02 18.90 12.81
C THR A 212 -31.51 18.88 14.26
N ASN A 213 -32.31 19.86 14.64
CA ASN A 213 -32.90 19.97 15.98
C ASN A 213 -34.31 19.37 16.05
N ASN A 214 -34.87 18.89 14.95
CA ASN A 214 -36.22 18.35 14.89
C ASN A 214 -36.25 16.88 15.23
N THR A 215 -36.84 16.52 16.33
CA THR A 215 -37.19 15.15 16.75
C THR A 215 -38.22 14.49 15.82
N GLU A 216 -38.95 15.28 15.03
CA GLU A 216 -40.01 14.83 14.12
C GLU A 216 -39.46 14.28 12.77
N ASP A 217 -38.27 14.70 12.34
CA ASP A 217 -37.61 14.23 11.11
C ASP A 217 -36.66 13.03 11.34
N SER A 218 -37.03 12.11 12.22
CA SER A 218 -36.21 10.94 12.57
C SER A 218 -35.86 10.03 11.37
N PHE A 219 -36.61 10.11 10.29
CA PHE A 219 -36.42 9.28 9.10
C PHE A 219 -35.19 9.67 8.24
N GLY A 220 -34.68 10.89 8.39
CA GLY A 220 -33.54 11.41 7.61
C GLY A 220 -32.32 11.82 8.46
N ALA A 221 -32.32 11.54 9.77
CA ALA A 221 -31.26 11.90 10.69
C ALA A 221 -30.68 10.67 11.42
N GLU A 222 -29.48 10.83 11.92
CA GLU A 222 -28.82 9.86 12.79
C GLU A 222 -28.18 10.55 13.98
N LYS A 223 -28.03 9.85 15.08
CA LYS A 223 -27.48 10.36 16.32
C LYS A 223 -26.01 10.04 16.38
N LEU A 224 -25.14 11.07 16.42
CA LEU A 224 -23.69 10.93 16.47
C LEU A 224 -23.13 11.55 17.74
N LYS A 225 -22.04 10.97 18.27
CA LYS A 225 -21.29 11.47 19.42
C LYS A 225 -20.21 12.43 19.00
N TYR A 226 -19.92 13.41 19.84
CA TYR A 226 -18.71 14.21 19.70
C TYR A 226 -17.46 13.39 20.06
N GLU A 227 -16.32 13.71 19.45
CA GLU A 227 -15.07 12.98 19.71
C GLU A 227 -14.54 13.19 21.13
N ASP A 228 -14.64 14.43 21.62
CA ASP A 228 -14.07 14.86 22.91
C ASP A 228 -15.09 14.90 24.08
N SER A 229 -16.33 14.52 23.85
CA SER A 229 -17.36 14.54 24.88
C SER A 229 -18.35 13.39 24.78
N THR A 230 -19.12 13.19 25.84
CA THR A 230 -20.25 12.25 25.86
C THR A 230 -21.51 12.82 25.21
N GLU A 231 -21.46 14.07 24.76
CA GLU A 231 -22.59 14.74 24.12
C GLU A 231 -22.89 14.11 22.76
N GLU A 232 -24.16 14.09 22.40
CA GLU A 232 -24.67 13.55 21.16
C GLU A 232 -25.50 14.61 20.44
N SER A 233 -25.41 14.62 19.12
CA SER A 233 -26.21 15.52 18.30
C SER A 233 -26.88 14.79 17.15
N MET A 234 -28.08 15.24 16.76
CA MET A 234 -28.79 14.71 15.61
C MET A 234 -28.24 15.33 14.34
N VAL A 235 -27.76 14.51 13.42
CA VAL A 235 -27.12 14.94 12.18
C VAL A 235 -27.87 14.35 10.99
N SER A 236 -28.09 15.13 9.96
CA SER A 236 -28.73 14.68 8.73
C SER A 236 -27.92 13.54 8.09
N LYS A 237 -28.59 12.47 7.65
CA LYS A 237 -27.96 11.40 6.84
C LYS A 237 -27.48 11.89 5.48
N ARG A 238 -28.03 13.03 5.01
CA ARG A 238 -27.63 13.62 3.73
C ARG A 238 -26.25 14.27 3.85
N ILE A 239 -25.27 13.70 3.17
CA ILE A 239 -23.91 14.22 3.05
C ILE A 239 -23.95 15.41 2.09
N ILE A 240 -23.44 16.56 2.54
CA ILE A 240 -23.28 17.78 1.73
C ILE A 240 -22.00 17.70 0.94
N LEU A 241 -20.91 17.32 1.64
CA LEU A 241 -19.54 17.24 1.13
C LEU A 241 -18.84 16.05 1.78
N SER A 242 -18.03 15.32 1.01
CA SER A 242 -17.16 14.26 1.50
C SER A 242 -15.69 14.67 1.42
N GLY A 243 -14.83 13.95 2.13
CA GLY A 243 -13.38 14.13 2.09
C GLY A 243 -12.77 13.98 0.68
N ASP A 244 -13.44 13.29 -0.24
CA ASP A 244 -13.00 13.13 -1.64
C ASP A 244 -12.89 14.47 -2.39
N ASN A 245 -13.58 15.50 -1.91
CA ASN A 245 -13.52 16.84 -2.49
C ASN A 245 -12.41 17.73 -1.89
N LEU A 246 -11.60 17.20 -0.97
CA LEU A 246 -10.45 17.92 -0.43
C LEU A 246 -9.27 17.86 -1.39
N LEU A 247 -8.67 19.02 -1.66
CA LEU A 247 -7.41 19.14 -2.41
C LEU A 247 -6.22 19.17 -1.47
N ASP A 248 -6.34 19.90 -0.35
CA ASP A 248 -5.25 20.10 0.60
C ASP A 248 -5.80 20.32 2.01
N ALA A 249 -5.00 19.98 3.00
CA ALA A 249 -5.27 20.24 4.41
C ALA A 249 -3.94 20.50 5.14
N GLN A 250 -3.90 21.54 5.98
CA GLN A 250 -2.69 21.97 6.70
C GLN A 250 -3.02 22.38 8.14
N PRO A 251 -2.17 22.02 9.11
CA PRO A 251 -2.29 22.57 10.45
C PRO A 251 -1.91 24.05 10.42
N ARG A 252 -2.72 24.90 11.06
CA ARG A 252 -2.45 26.33 11.20
C ARG A 252 -2.82 26.81 12.60
N MET A 253 -2.13 27.83 13.06
CA MET A 253 -2.53 28.56 14.26
C MET A 253 -3.46 29.69 13.83
N ASN A 254 -4.64 29.75 14.44
CA ASN A 254 -5.56 30.87 14.26
C ASN A 254 -5.05 32.04 15.10
N ASN A 255 -4.67 33.16 14.45
CA ASN A 255 -4.09 34.34 15.10
C ASN A 255 -5.09 35.10 16.00
N GLU A 256 -6.40 34.89 15.83
CA GLU A 256 -7.43 35.59 16.61
C GLU A 256 -7.75 34.83 17.90
N THR A 257 -7.84 33.50 17.84
CA THR A 257 -8.21 32.66 19.02
C THR A 257 -7.00 31.97 19.65
N ASN A 258 -5.84 32.04 19.04
CA ASN A 258 -4.62 31.33 19.44
C ASN A 258 -4.77 29.80 19.51
N GLU A 259 -5.76 29.26 18.79
CA GLU A 259 -6.05 27.84 18.72
C GLU A 259 -5.42 27.20 17.49
N THR A 260 -5.02 25.94 17.61
CA THR A 260 -4.57 25.16 16.46
C THR A 260 -5.79 24.64 15.71
N VAL A 261 -5.85 24.91 14.41
CA VAL A 261 -6.92 24.51 13.49
C VAL A 261 -6.35 23.78 12.30
N VAL A 262 -7.18 22.97 11.63
CA VAL A 262 -6.83 22.39 10.33
C VAL A 262 -7.51 23.20 9.23
N SER A 263 -6.72 23.94 8.47
CA SER A 263 -7.18 24.67 7.28
C SER A 263 -7.28 23.69 6.11
N PHE A 264 -8.38 23.73 5.37
CA PHE A 264 -8.59 22.88 4.20
C PHE A 264 -8.98 23.68 2.97
N THR A 265 -8.69 23.10 1.80
CA THR A 265 -9.06 23.65 0.48
C THR A 265 -9.78 22.57 -0.30
N LEU A 266 -10.90 22.93 -0.95
CA LEU A 266 -11.75 22.06 -1.74
C LEU A 266 -11.43 22.15 -3.23
N ASP A 267 -11.75 21.06 -3.95
CA ASP A 267 -11.77 21.06 -5.40
C ASP A 267 -12.90 21.97 -5.94
N ARG A 268 -12.92 22.19 -7.24
CA ARG A 268 -13.90 23.06 -7.87
C ARG A 268 -15.34 22.60 -7.67
N VAL A 269 -15.59 21.28 -7.63
CA VAL A 269 -16.91 20.70 -7.42
C VAL A 269 -17.35 20.85 -5.98
N GLY A 270 -16.43 20.54 -5.05
CA GLY A 270 -16.64 20.72 -3.61
C GLY A 270 -16.87 22.18 -3.25
N ALA A 271 -16.07 23.10 -3.76
CA ALA A 271 -16.23 24.54 -3.55
C ALA A 271 -17.63 25.03 -3.97
N LYS A 272 -18.12 24.59 -5.15
CA LYS A 272 -19.47 24.95 -5.62
C LYS A 272 -20.56 24.36 -4.72
N ARG A 273 -20.43 23.10 -4.30
CA ARG A 273 -21.39 22.44 -3.38
C ARG A 273 -21.37 23.11 -2.01
N PHE A 274 -20.18 23.40 -1.50
CA PHE A 274 -19.98 24.03 -0.20
C PHE A 274 -20.52 25.46 -0.17
N GLY A 275 -20.23 26.27 -1.22
CA GLY A 275 -20.78 27.60 -1.38
C GLY A 275 -22.30 27.60 -1.43
N LYS A 276 -22.93 26.65 -2.18
CA LYS A 276 -24.38 26.51 -2.20
C LYS A 276 -24.96 26.11 -0.84
N ALA A 277 -24.31 25.16 -0.15
CA ALA A 277 -24.78 24.70 1.15
C ALA A 277 -24.66 25.79 2.22
N THR A 278 -23.54 26.53 2.25
CA THR A 278 -23.34 27.64 3.20
C THR A 278 -24.27 28.81 2.92
N SER A 279 -24.56 29.14 1.64
CA SER A 279 -25.50 30.21 1.31
C SER A 279 -26.95 29.91 1.75
N THR A 280 -27.37 28.64 1.65
CA THR A 280 -28.74 28.22 2.06
C THR A 280 -28.84 27.84 3.53
N GLY A 281 -27.71 27.69 4.20
CA GLY A 281 -27.58 27.22 5.58
C GLY A 281 -27.11 28.26 6.56
N ILE A 282 -27.13 29.56 6.24
CA ILE A 282 -26.77 30.63 7.18
C ILE A 282 -27.59 30.50 8.46
N GLY A 283 -26.92 30.57 9.62
CA GLY A 283 -27.52 30.39 10.93
C GLY A 283 -27.69 28.93 11.39
N LYS A 284 -27.46 27.94 10.49
CA LYS A 284 -27.49 26.51 10.84
C LYS A 284 -26.12 26.03 11.26
N GLN A 285 -26.08 24.97 12.09
CA GLN A 285 -24.84 24.28 12.44
C GLN A 285 -24.48 23.27 11.34
N LEU A 286 -23.21 23.26 10.96
CA LEU A 286 -22.61 22.33 10.03
C LEU A 286 -21.69 21.38 10.78
N ALA A 287 -22.15 20.16 11.02
CA ALA A 287 -21.33 19.13 11.66
C ALA A 287 -20.24 18.64 10.70
N ILE A 288 -19.01 18.63 11.19
CA ILE A 288 -17.84 18.02 10.59
C ILE A 288 -17.65 16.66 11.25
N VAL A 289 -17.94 15.60 10.51
CA VAL A 289 -17.97 14.23 11.01
C VAL A 289 -16.80 13.46 10.44
N LEU A 290 -15.98 12.85 11.29
CA LEU A 290 -14.87 11.98 10.95
C LEU A 290 -15.11 10.59 11.54
N ASP A 291 -15.09 9.57 10.72
CA ASP A 291 -15.26 8.17 11.14
C ASP A 291 -16.50 7.95 12.04
N GLY A 292 -17.61 8.66 11.73
CA GLY A 292 -18.87 8.56 12.48
C GLY A 292 -18.93 9.34 13.78
N LYS A 293 -17.92 10.18 14.10
CA LYS A 293 -17.90 11.06 15.24
C LYS A 293 -17.87 12.52 14.81
N ILE A 294 -18.55 13.38 15.57
CA ILE A 294 -18.54 14.82 15.33
C ILE A 294 -17.25 15.40 15.93
N ILE A 295 -16.40 15.99 15.09
CA ILE A 295 -15.23 16.75 15.56
C ILE A 295 -15.67 18.15 16.01
N SER A 296 -16.52 18.79 15.21
CA SER A 296 -16.93 20.18 15.40
C SER A 296 -18.24 20.44 14.67
N ALA A 297 -19.05 21.34 15.19
CA ALA A 297 -20.33 21.73 14.58
C ALA A 297 -20.50 23.26 14.59
N PRO A 298 -19.66 24.02 13.85
CA PRO A 298 -19.76 25.49 13.83
C PRO A 298 -21.05 25.97 13.20
N VAL A 299 -21.50 27.16 13.64
CA VAL A 299 -22.60 27.87 12.98
C VAL A 299 -22.10 28.58 11.75
N ILE A 300 -22.78 28.39 10.63
CA ILE A 300 -22.50 29.09 9.38
C ILE A 300 -22.87 30.55 9.55
N ARG A 301 -21.91 31.46 9.50
CA ARG A 301 -22.12 32.92 9.61
C ARG A 301 -22.32 33.57 8.26
N ASP A 302 -21.52 33.14 7.28
CA ASP A 302 -21.50 33.72 5.92
C ASP A 302 -21.37 32.63 4.85
N THR A 303 -21.66 33.03 3.59
CA THR A 303 -21.47 32.16 2.43
C THR A 303 -19.97 31.98 2.15
N ILE A 304 -19.50 30.74 2.12
CA ILE A 304 -18.11 30.40 1.84
C ILE A 304 -18.00 29.93 0.36
N ALA A 305 -17.81 30.88 -0.54
CA ALA A 305 -17.69 30.60 -1.98
C ALA A 305 -16.27 30.25 -2.42
N SER A 306 -15.26 30.59 -1.58
CA SER A 306 -13.83 30.36 -1.87
C SER A 306 -13.43 28.88 -1.92
N GLY A 307 -14.24 28.01 -1.33
CA GLY A 307 -13.91 26.59 -1.20
C GLY A 307 -12.82 26.29 -0.17
N SER A 308 -12.51 27.22 0.73
CA SER A 308 -11.59 27.02 1.85
C SER A 308 -12.31 27.19 3.18
N GLY A 309 -11.86 26.46 4.19
CA GLY A 309 -12.43 26.52 5.54
C GLY A 309 -11.41 26.05 6.59
N GLN A 310 -11.87 26.09 7.85
CA GLN A 310 -11.08 25.67 9.00
C GLN A 310 -11.89 24.70 9.85
N ILE A 311 -11.22 23.66 10.33
CA ILE A 311 -11.75 22.70 11.30
C ILE A 311 -11.13 23.05 12.65
N SER A 312 -11.95 23.47 13.61
CA SER A 312 -11.56 23.68 14.99
C SER A 312 -12.06 22.53 15.85
N GLY A 313 -11.35 22.15 16.91
CA GLY A 313 -11.72 21.01 17.74
C GLY A 313 -10.74 20.78 18.89
N GLY A 314 -10.18 21.86 19.48
CA GLY A 314 -9.25 21.72 20.63
C GLY A 314 -7.95 20.96 20.29
N PHE A 315 -7.49 21.01 19.05
CA PHE A 315 -6.33 20.27 18.58
C PHE A 315 -5.01 20.75 19.20
N THR A 316 -4.15 19.81 19.56
CA THR A 316 -2.71 20.08 19.65
C THR A 316 -2.12 20.24 18.26
N PHE A 317 -0.94 20.87 18.14
CA PHE A 317 -0.26 20.97 16.83
C PHE A 317 -0.02 19.58 16.20
N GLN A 318 0.33 18.58 17.03
CA GLN A 318 0.54 17.21 16.58
C GLN A 318 -0.76 16.56 16.05
N SER A 319 -1.85 16.66 16.80
CA SER A 319 -3.14 16.07 16.37
C SER A 319 -3.70 16.76 15.13
N ALA A 320 -3.52 18.08 14.99
CA ALA A 320 -3.87 18.80 13.78
C ALA A 320 -3.01 18.38 12.57
N THR A 321 -1.71 18.12 12.79
CA THR A 321 -0.81 17.61 11.75
C THR A 321 -1.24 16.22 11.29
N ASP A 322 -1.54 15.33 12.24
CA ASP A 322 -1.99 13.97 11.94
C ASP A 322 -3.35 13.96 11.23
N LEU A 323 -4.29 14.82 11.64
CA LEU A 323 -5.56 14.99 10.95
C LEU A 323 -5.37 15.53 9.52
N ALA A 324 -4.55 16.57 9.35
CA ALA A 324 -4.25 17.14 8.03
C ALA A 324 -3.63 16.10 7.10
N LEU A 325 -2.70 15.28 7.60
CA LEU A 325 -2.10 14.17 6.86
C LEU A 325 -3.17 13.15 6.42
N LEU A 326 -4.03 12.73 7.34
CA LEU A 326 -5.11 11.80 7.03
C LEU A 326 -6.06 12.34 5.96
N LEU A 327 -6.39 13.61 6.03
CA LEU A 327 -7.29 14.27 5.08
C LEU A 327 -6.66 14.40 3.68
N ARG A 328 -5.36 14.74 3.59
CA ARG A 328 -4.62 14.82 2.32
C ARG A 328 -4.45 13.46 1.65
N SER A 329 -4.12 12.46 2.44
CA SER A 329 -3.92 11.09 1.92
C SER A 329 -5.21 10.42 1.46
N GLY A 330 -6.36 10.89 1.93
CA GLY A 330 -7.68 10.39 1.60
C GLY A 330 -8.22 9.32 2.54
N ALA A 331 -9.52 9.03 2.38
CA ALA A 331 -10.23 8.05 3.17
C ALA A 331 -9.98 6.63 2.67
N LEU A 332 -9.70 5.71 3.59
CA LEU A 332 -9.64 4.28 3.27
C LEU A 332 -11.02 3.77 2.86
N PRO A 333 -11.11 2.92 1.84
CA PRO A 333 -12.39 2.33 1.41
C PRO A 333 -13.01 1.43 2.48
N ALA A 334 -12.16 0.84 3.33
CA ALA A 334 -12.53 -0.06 4.41
C ALA A 334 -11.56 0.08 5.59
N PRO A 335 -11.99 -0.26 6.82
CA PRO A 335 -11.09 -0.32 7.96
C PRO A 335 -9.96 -1.33 7.76
N LEU A 336 -8.75 -0.97 8.21
CA LEU A 336 -7.59 -1.85 8.24
C LEU A 336 -7.39 -2.39 9.65
N LYS A 337 -7.24 -3.71 9.77
CA LYS A 337 -6.90 -4.41 11.02
C LYS A 337 -5.46 -4.89 10.95
N ILE A 338 -4.67 -4.60 11.96
CA ILE A 338 -3.31 -5.14 12.10
C ILE A 338 -3.44 -6.58 12.60
N ILE A 339 -3.07 -7.56 11.77
CA ILE A 339 -3.15 -8.99 12.10
C ILE A 339 -1.80 -9.57 12.50
N GLU A 340 -0.70 -8.96 12.05
CA GLU A 340 0.65 -9.31 12.45
C GLU A 340 1.49 -8.04 12.57
N GLU A 341 2.30 -8.00 13.61
CA GLU A 341 3.23 -6.92 13.87
C GLU A 341 4.55 -7.48 14.36
N ARG A 342 5.65 -6.97 13.80
CA ARG A 342 7.00 -7.23 14.28
C ARG A 342 7.75 -5.90 14.29
N THR A 343 8.33 -5.54 15.40
CA THR A 343 9.18 -4.35 15.53
C THR A 343 10.58 -4.79 15.93
N VAL A 344 11.56 -4.33 15.16
CA VAL A 344 12.99 -4.56 15.44
C VAL A 344 13.58 -3.22 15.87
N GLY A 345 14.15 -3.17 17.07
CA GLY A 345 14.81 -1.95 17.55
C GLY A 345 16.04 -1.61 16.71
N PRO A 346 16.36 -0.31 16.52
CA PRO A 346 17.53 0.12 15.75
C PRO A 346 18.84 -0.47 16.25
N ASP A 347 19.03 -0.59 17.58
CA ASP A 347 20.23 -1.14 18.19
C ASP A 347 20.44 -2.60 17.80
N LEU A 348 19.39 -3.42 17.78
CA LEU A 348 19.44 -4.82 17.35
C LEU A 348 19.80 -4.97 15.88
N GLY A 349 19.30 -4.06 15.04
CA GLY A 349 19.66 -4.00 13.62
C GLY A 349 21.15 -3.68 13.43
N GLN A 350 21.67 -2.67 14.13
CA GLN A 350 23.06 -2.27 14.04
C GLN A 350 24.04 -3.37 14.53
N ASP A 351 23.72 -4.05 15.63
CA ASP A 351 24.50 -5.18 16.12
C ASP A 351 24.50 -6.34 15.12
N SER A 352 23.37 -6.60 14.49
CA SER A 352 23.24 -7.63 13.44
C SER A 352 24.07 -7.30 12.20
N ILE A 353 24.09 -6.03 11.77
CA ILE A 353 24.95 -5.55 10.67
C ILE A 353 26.42 -5.78 11.04
N ASN A 354 26.84 -5.30 12.20
CA ASN A 354 28.25 -5.40 12.63
C ASN A 354 28.70 -6.86 12.70
N ALA A 355 27.90 -7.72 13.34
CA ALA A 355 28.20 -9.14 13.42
C ALA A 355 28.22 -9.82 12.04
N GLY A 356 27.26 -9.54 11.19
CA GLY A 356 27.17 -10.07 9.81
C GLY A 356 28.32 -9.62 8.93
N MET A 357 28.68 -8.34 8.96
CA MET A 357 29.81 -7.78 8.20
C MET A 357 31.16 -8.34 8.68
N ILE A 358 31.38 -8.45 9.98
CA ILE A 358 32.57 -9.06 10.53
C ILE A 358 32.67 -10.52 10.10
N ALA A 359 31.61 -11.30 10.23
CA ALA A 359 31.55 -12.68 9.77
C ALA A 359 31.88 -12.84 8.29
N LEU A 360 31.29 -11.95 7.43
CA LEU A 360 31.55 -11.94 6.00
C LEU A 360 33.02 -11.64 5.69
N ILE A 361 33.58 -10.59 6.29
CA ILE A 361 35.01 -10.21 6.08
C ILE A 361 35.95 -11.33 6.53
N ILE A 362 35.76 -11.89 7.74
CA ILE A 362 36.58 -12.97 8.24
C ILE A 362 36.47 -14.21 7.35
N GLY A 363 35.23 -14.61 6.99
CA GLY A 363 34.97 -15.75 6.13
C GLY A 363 35.63 -15.59 4.76
N PHE A 364 35.47 -14.43 4.15
CA PHE A 364 36.07 -14.10 2.85
C PHE A 364 37.61 -14.14 2.90
N PHE A 365 38.20 -13.55 3.94
CA PHE A 365 39.65 -13.57 4.14
C PHE A 365 40.19 -14.98 4.34
N LEU A 366 39.53 -15.83 5.14
CA LEU A 366 39.92 -17.21 5.34
C LEU A 366 39.86 -18.01 4.04
N VAL A 367 38.85 -17.80 3.19
CA VAL A 367 38.75 -18.44 1.87
C VAL A 367 39.91 -18.01 0.97
N ILE A 368 40.21 -16.72 0.86
CA ILE A 368 41.34 -16.19 0.08
C ILE A 368 42.67 -16.81 0.57
N LEU A 369 42.89 -16.81 1.87
CA LEU A 369 44.09 -17.34 2.47
C LEU A 369 44.26 -18.85 2.19
N PHE A 370 43.18 -19.61 2.40
CA PHE A 370 43.19 -21.06 2.14
C PHE A 370 43.51 -21.38 0.68
N ILE A 371 42.87 -20.68 -0.26
CA ILE A 371 43.10 -20.88 -1.71
C ILE A 371 44.55 -20.53 -2.08
N PHE A 372 45.04 -19.40 -1.55
CA PHE A 372 46.40 -18.96 -1.82
C PHE A 372 47.46 -19.96 -1.30
N ILE A 373 47.32 -20.49 -0.09
CA ILE A 373 48.21 -21.48 0.48
C ILE A 373 48.16 -22.79 -0.30
N LYS A 374 46.97 -23.26 -0.65
CA LYS A 374 46.77 -24.56 -1.29
C LYS A 374 47.22 -24.58 -2.76
N TYR A 375 46.91 -23.48 -3.54
CA TYR A 375 47.07 -23.43 -4.97
C TYR A 375 48.16 -22.45 -5.44
N LYS A 376 48.79 -21.67 -4.56
CA LYS A 376 49.87 -20.71 -4.86
C LYS A 376 49.47 -19.75 -6.02
N ILE A 377 50.19 -19.80 -7.16
CA ILE A 377 49.96 -18.91 -8.34
C ILE A 377 48.56 -19.10 -8.92
N PHE A 378 48.07 -20.32 -9.05
CA PHE A 378 46.67 -20.57 -9.50
C PHE A 378 45.67 -20.03 -8.48
N GLY A 379 45.99 -20.11 -7.19
CA GLY A 379 45.19 -19.50 -6.13
C GLY A 379 45.09 -17.98 -6.24
N LEU A 380 46.16 -17.31 -6.70
CA LEU A 380 46.11 -15.86 -6.92
C LEU A 380 45.15 -15.51 -8.06
N ILE A 381 45.15 -16.25 -9.14
CA ILE A 381 44.19 -16.04 -10.27
C ILE A 381 42.76 -16.25 -9.80
N THR A 382 42.49 -17.32 -9.02
CA THR A 382 41.17 -17.60 -8.46
C THR A 382 40.72 -16.48 -7.52
N ASN A 383 41.62 -15.97 -6.69
CA ASN A 383 41.29 -14.90 -5.76
C ASN A 383 40.91 -13.60 -6.49
N ILE A 384 41.60 -13.28 -7.60
CA ILE A 384 41.22 -12.15 -8.47
C ILE A 384 39.83 -12.38 -9.06
N ALA A 385 39.55 -13.57 -9.61
CA ALA A 385 38.27 -13.92 -10.16
C ALA A 385 37.14 -13.86 -9.09
N LEU A 386 37.42 -14.29 -7.85
CA LEU A 386 36.52 -14.23 -6.71
C LEU A 386 36.18 -12.79 -6.33
N ILE A 387 37.16 -11.90 -6.26
CA ILE A 387 36.96 -10.48 -6.00
C ILE A 387 36.10 -9.84 -7.09
N ILE A 388 36.38 -10.11 -8.36
CA ILE A 388 35.57 -9.63 -9.48
C ILE A 388 34.13 -10.13 -9.37
N ASN A 389 33.93 -11.42 -9.03
CA ASN A 389 32.63 -12.01 -8.84
C ASN A 389 31.84 -11.32 -7.72
N LEU A 390 32.48 -11.01 -6.59
CA LEU A 390 31.87 -10.27 -5.51
C LEU A 390 31.43 -8.87 -5.95
N PHE A 391 32.27 -8.14 -6.70
CA PHE A 391 31.90 -6.84 -7.25
C PHE A 391 30.77 -6.94 -8.27
N LEU A 392 30.74 -7.97 -9.10
CA LEU A 392 29.64 -8.22 -10.03
C LEU A 392 28.32 -8.43 -9.28
N LEU A 393 28.34 -9.26 -8.22
CA LEU A 393 27.17 -9.55 -7.40
C LEU A 393 26.66 -8.29 -6.71
N VAL A 394 27.53 -7.54 -6.04
CA VAL A 394 27.20 -6.27 -5.39
C VAL A 394 26.71 -5.25 -6.43
N GLY A 395 27.35 -5.16 -7.60
CA GLY A 395 26.93 -4.28 -8.70
C GLY A 395 25.53 -4.60 -9.23
N VAL A 396 25.19 -5.88 -9.37
CA VAL A 396 23.82 -6.33 -9.75
C VAL A 396 22.82 -5.90 -8.69
N LEU A 397 23.08 -6.17 -7.42
CA LEU A 397 22.20 -5.78 -6.31
C LEU A 397 21.99 -4.26 -6.27
N THR A 398 23.04 -3.48 -6.55
CA THR A 398 22.99 -2.03 -6.58
C THR A 398 22.14 -1.51 -7.74
N ILE A 399 22.29 -2.07 -8.95
CA ILE A 399 21.50 -1.65 -10.13
C ILE A 399 20.01 -1.86 -9.89
N PHE A 400 19.64 -2.99 -9.27
CA PHE A 400 18.25 -3.32 -8.96
C PHE A 400 17.74 -2.68 -7.66
N GLU A 401 18.59 -1.89 -6.94
CA GLU A 401 18.22 -1.32 -5.63
C GLU A 401 17.67 -2.40 -4.69
N ALA A 402 18.29 -3.58 -4.72
CA ALA A 402 17.79 -4.74 -3.99
C ALA A 402 17.92 -4.54 -2.49
N THR A 403 16.91 -5.03 -1.74
CA THR A 403 16.93 -4.97 -0.28
C THR A 403 17.79 -6.09 0.31
N LEU A 404 18.86 -5.70 0.99
CA LEU A 404 19.76 -6.63 1.69
C LEU A 404 19.21 -6.95 3.09
N THR A 405 18.99 -8.25 3.34
CA THR A 405 18.52 -8.78 4.63
C THR A 405 19.59 -9.71 5.23
N LEU A 406 19.44 -10.14 6.51
CA LEU A 406 20.33 -11.12 7.12
C LEU A 406 20.44 -12.43 6.30
N PRO A 407 19.34 -13.04 5.84
CA PRO A 407 19.43 -14.16 4.90
C PRO A 407 20.14 -13.81 3.58
N GLY A 408 20.00 -12.56 3.11
CA GLY A 408 20.70 -12.06 1.92
C GLY A 408 22.23 -12.04 2.10
N ILE A 409 22.73 -11.61 3.27
CA ILE A 409 24.16 -11.67 3.61
C ILE A 409 24.65 -13.13 3.63
N ALA A 410 23.88 -14.04 4.23
CA ALA A 410 24.20 -15.47 4.19
C ALA A 410 24.25 -16.02 2.76
N GLY A 411 23.34 -15.57 1.89
CA GLY A 411 23.32 -15.91 0.45
C GLY A 411 24.56 -15.42 -0.29
N ILE A 412 25.06 -14.21 0.02
CA ILE A 412 26.32 -13.70 -0.53
C ILE A 412 27.49 -14.61 -0.14
N ILE A 413 27.60 -14.99 1.15
CA ILE A 413 28.65 -15.89 1.66
C ILE A 413 28.60 -17.25 0.94
N LEU A 414 27.40 -17.80 0.77
CA LEU A 414 27.19 -19.05 0.06
C LEU A 414 27.64 -18.94 -1.42
N THR A 415 27.28 -17.85 -2.08
CA THR A 415 27.65 -17.61 -3.49
C THR A 415 29.15 -17.49 -3.66
N VAL A 416 29.84 -16.84 -2.73
CA VAL A 416 31.32 -16.79 -2.67
C VAL A 416 31.91 -18.20 -2.58
N GLY A 417 31.35 -19.05 -1.70
CA GLY A 417 31.79 -20.47 -1.57
C GLY A 417 31.62 -21.26 -2.87
N MET A 418 30.45 -21.15 -3.52
CA MET A 418 30.18 -21.84 -4.78
C MET A 418 31.05 -21.33 -5.96
N ALA A 419 31.36 -20.03 -5.99
CA ALA A 419 32.23 -19.45 -7.02
C ALA A 419 33.67 -19.99 -6.95
N VAL A 420 34.13 -20.34 -5.76
CA VAL A 420 35.44 -20.98 -5.55
C VAL A 420 35.44 -22.42 -6.03
N ASP A 421 34.40 -23.18 -5.79
CA ASP A 421 34.32 -24.61 -6.08
C ASP A 421 34.59 -24.92 -7.56
N ALA A 422 34.00 -24.14 -8.47
CA ALA A 422 34.22 -24.29 -9.90
C ALA A 422 35.71 -24.15 -10.29
N ASN A 423 36.43 -23.18 -9.72
CA ASN A 423 37.85 -22.97 -10.00
C ASN A 423 38.72 -24.08 -9.39
N VAL A 424 38.37 -24.53 -8.18
CA VAL A 424 39.08 -25.61 -7.47
C VAL A 424 38.97 -26.91 -8.25
N LEU A 425 37.79 -27.27 -8.75
CA LEU A 425 37.61 -28.46 -9.59
C LEU A 425 38.47 -28.44 -10.85
N ILE A 426 38.56 -27.30 -11.53
CA ILE A 426 39.44 -27.14 -12.71
C ILE A 426 40.92 -27.39 -12.32
N PHE A 427 41.38 -26.81 -11.21
CA PHE A 427 42.80 -26.95 -10.78
C PHE A 427 43.11 -28.36 -10.30
N GLU A 428 42.21 -28.99 -9.57
CA GLU A 428 42.45 -30.39 -9.17
C GLU A 428 42.44 -31.31 -10.40
N ARG A 429 41.62 -31.06 -11.39
CA ARG A 429 41.66 -31.81 -12.65
C ARG A 429 42.99 -31.61 -13.40
N ILE A 430 43.47 -30.39 -13.52
CA ILE A 430 44.77 -30.10 -14.15
C ILE A 430 45.91 -30.83 -13.37
N LYS A 431 45.91 -30.82 -12.05
CA LYS A 431 46.90 -31.53 -11.24
C LYS A 431 46.83 -33.04 -11.42
N GLU A 432 45.63 -33.60 -11.55
CA GLU A 432 45.44 -35.03 -11.81
C GLU A 432 46.03 -35.42 -13.18
N GLU A 433 45.77 -34.63 -14.22
CA GLU A 433 46.31 -34.88 -15.56
C GLU A 433 47.85 -34.73 -15.61
N LEU A 434 48.42 -33.77 -14.87
CA LEU A 434 49.88 -33.63 -14.72
C LEU A 434 50.51 -34.80 -13.96
N ARG A 435 49.84 -35.39 -12.97
CA ARG A 435 50.32 -36.60 -12.26
C ARG A 435 50.31 -37.82 -13.16
N ASN A 436 49.39 -37.87 -14.14
CA ASN A 436 49.34 -38.95 -15.13
C ASN A 436 50.35 -38.81 -16.27
N ALA A 437 51.44 -38.05 -16.01
CA ALA A 437 52.59 -37.84 -16.92
C ALA A 437 52.24 -37.23 -18.32
N LYS A 438 51.13 -36.46 -18.42
CA LYS A 438 50.76 -35.67 -19.60
C LYS A 438 51.63 -34.41 -19.69
N HIS A 439 51.96 -34.01 -20.90
CA HIS A 439 52.66 -32.75 -21.16
C HIS A 439 51.80 -31.55 -20.70
N ASN A 440 52.45 -30.51 -20.11
CA ASN A 440 51.79 -29.36 -19.52
C ASN A 440 50.68 -28.74 -20.45
N LEU A 441 50.93 -28.65 -21.77
CA LEU A 441 49.97 -28.11 -22.71
C LEU A 441 48.70 -28.96 -22.89
N ILE A 442 48.86 -30.31 -22.76
CA ILE A 442 47.74 -31.26 -22.91
C ILE A 442 46.92 -31.33 -21.60
N ALA A 443 47.51 -31.07 -20.47
CA ALA A 443 46.80 -31.04 -19.19
C ALA A 443 45.91 -29.80 -19.00
N PHE A 444 46.09 -28.77 -19.84
CA PHE A 444 45.26 -27.56 -19.85
C PHE A 444 44.13 -27.59 -20.89
N ASP A 445 44.17 -28.51 -21.89
CA ASP A 445 43.11 -28.75 -22.85
C ASP A 445 42.12 -29.79 -22.32
#